data_31f2209776661f930ea201cd0fc52ed6
#
_entry.id   31f2209776661f930ea201cd0fc52ed6
#
_cell.length_a   1.000
_cell.length_b   1.000
_cell.length_c   1.000
_cell.angle_alpha   90.00
_cell.angle_beta   90.00
_cell.angle_gamma   90.00
#
_symmetry.space_group_name_H-M   'P 1'
#
loop_
_entity.id
_entity.type
_entity.pdbx_description
1 polymer ?
#
loop_
_entity_poly.entity_id
_entity_poly.type
_entity_poly.pdbx_seq_one_letter_code
_entity_poly.pdbx_strand_id
1 'polypeptide(L)' 'MLELLMIYKAMALVCFMTSATDHKCETRFYHKTFDDLQSCKITLIRWRFYEVKTTEKIVLSNCVLSNNT' A
#
# COMPACT_ATOMS: atom_id res chain seq x y z
N MET A 1 32.19 -5.49 -1.88
CA MET A 1 31.16 -5.12 -0.92
C MET A 1 29.79 -5.42 -1.49
N LEU A 2 29.00 -6.07 -0.69
CA LEU A 2 27.65 -6.39 -1.12
C LEU A 2 26.72 -5.22 -0.87
N GLU A 3 26.09 -4.79 -1.91
CA GLU A 3 25.05 -3.78 -1.78
C GLU A 3 23.73 -4.48 -1.66
N LEU A 4 23.07 -4.21 -0.57
CA LEU A 4 21.74 -4.72 -0.37
C LEU A 4 20.79 -3.80 -1.11
N LEU A 5 20.17 -4.36 -2.11
CA LEU A 5 19.12 -3.63 -2.81
C LEU A 5 17.89 -3.60 -1.92
N MET A 6 17.61 -2.43 -1.42
CA MET A 6 16.40 -2.26 -0.62
C MET A 6 15.26 -1.90 -1.54
N ILE A 7 14.24 -2.74 -1.52
CA ILE A 7 13.05 -2.53 -2.34
C ILE A 7 11.89 -2.32 -1.41
N TYR A 8 11.13 -1.28 -1.67
CA TYR A 8 9.97 -0.92 -0.85
C TYR A 8 8.69 -1.16 -1.62
N LYS A 9 7.70 -1.64 -0.91
CA LYS A 9 6.35 -1.83 -1.46
C LYS A 9 5.39 -0.93 -0.72
N ALA A 10 4.51 -0.28 -1.45
CA ALA A 10 3.42 0.47 -0.86
C ALA A 10 2.29 -0.49 -0.54
N MET A 11 1.84 -0.46 0.70
CA MET A 11 0.84 -1.38 1.22
C MET A 11 -0.27 -0.59 1.86
N ALA A 12 -1.50 -1.04 1.71
CA ALA A 12 -2.64 -0.42 2.35
C ALA A 12 -3.60 -1.49 2.81
N LEU A 13 -4.11 -1.31 4.02
CA LEU A 13 -5.20 -2.13 4.53
C LEU A 13 -6.48 -1.37 4.24
N VAL A 14 -7.29 -1.93 3.37
CA VAL A 14 -8.49 -1.28 2.87
C VAL A 14 -9.69 -2.02 3.40
N CYS A 15 -10.61 -1.30 4.00
CA CYS A 15 -11.84 -1.87 4.51
C CYS A 15 -13.01 -1.34 3.70
N PHE A 16 -13.95 -2.21 3.42
CA PHE A 16 -15.13 -1.85 2.63
C PHE A 16 -16.32 -2.66 3.12
N MET A 17 -17.49 -2.14 2.82
CA MET A 17 -18.73 -2.82 3.19
C MET A 17 -19.15 -3.73 2.06
N THR A 18 -19.38 -5.01 2.39
CA THR A 18 -19.88 -5.98 1.43
C THR A 18 -21.39 -6.06 1.46
N SER A 19 -21.99 -5.65 2.59
CA SER A 19 -23.44 -5.56 2.74
C SER A 19 -23.72 -4.56 3.84
N ALA A 20 -24.98 -4.32 4.13
CA ALA A 20 -25.38 -3.36 5.15
C ALA A 20 -24.81 -3.69 6.53
N THR A 21 -24.57 -4.97 6.78
CA THR A 21 -24.09 -5.42 8.11
C THR A 21 -22.72 -6.04 8.08
N ASP A 22 -22.14 -6.25 6.90
CA ASP A 22 -20.86 -6.93 6.78
C ASP A 22 -19.77 -5.99 6.29
N HIS A 23 -18.63 -6.08 6.94
CA HIS A 23 -17.43 -5.35 6.56
C HIS A 23 -16.35 -6.34 6.22
N LYS A 24 -15.50 -5.97 5.29
CA LYS A 24 -14.38 -6.80 4.91
C LYS A 24 -13.16 -5.91 4.73
N CYS A 25 -12.02 -6.40 5.18
CA CYS A 25 -10.77 -5.69 5.03
C CYS A 25 -9.79 -6.58 4.29
N GLU A 26 -9.00 -5.98 3.44
CA GLU A 26 -7.98 -6.71 2.73
C GLU A 26 -6.73 -5.87 2.59
N THR A 27 -5.60 -6.53 2.49
CA THR A 27 -4.34 -5.87 2.26
C THR A 27 -4.11 -5.77 0.77
N ARG A 28 -3.82 -4.57 0.30
CA ARG A 28 -3.53 -4.33 -1.10
C ARG A 28 -2.14 -3.77 -1.23
N PHE A 29 -1.46 -4.18 -2.28
CA PHE A 29 -0.13 -3.69 -2.60
C PHE A 29 -0.19 -2.90 -3.89
N TYR A 30 0.59 -1.84 -3.94
CA TYR A 30 0.73 -1.07 -5.16
C TYR A 30 1.45 -1.95 -6.21
N HIS A 31 1.14 -1.74 -7.47
CA HIS A 31 1.65 -2.60 -8.55
C HIS A 31 3.13 -2.37 -8.86
N LYS A 32 3.74 -1.37 -8.26
CA LYS A 32 5.15 -1.07 -8.47
C LYS A 32 5.91 -1.18 -7.16
N THR A 33 7.19 -1.48 -7.28
CA THR A 33 8.11 -1.42 -6.15
C THR A 33 9.00 -0.20 -6.32
N PHE A 34 9.63 0.21 -5.23
CA PHE A 34 10.45 1.41 -5.21
C PHE A 34 11.79 1.07 -4.57
N ASP A 35 12.85 1.63 -5.11
CA ASP A 35 14.18 1.45 -4.53
C ASP A 35 14.53 2.56 -3.54
N ASP A 36 13.58 3.43 -3.26
CA ASP A 36 13.80 4.61 -2.43
C ASP A 36 12.52 4.83 -1.61
N LEU A 37 12.71 5.03 -0.32
CA LEU A 37 11.60 5.15 0.61
C LEU A 37 10.74 6.38 0.32
N GLN A 38 11.37 7.46 -0.07
CA GLN A 38 10.65 8.69 -0.32
C GLN A 38 9.69 8.57 -1.50
N SER A 39 10.14 7.92 -2.56
CA SER A 39 9.28 7.65 -3.72
C SER A 39 8.09 6.80 -3.33
N CYS A 40 8.32 5.81 -2.48
CA CYS A 40 7.25 4.97 -1.99
C CYS A 40 6.23 5.78 -1.20
N LYS A 41 6.68 6.64 -0.31
CA LYS A 41 5.79 7.45 0.51
C LYS A 41 4.97 8.43 -0.32
N ILE A 42 5.60 9.06 -1.30
CA ILE A 42 4.89 9.98 -2.19
C ILE A 42 3.82 9.24 -2.97
N THR A 43 4.17 8.07 -3.50
CA THR A 43 3.23 7.26 -4.25
C THR A 43 2.09 6.82 -3.37
N LEU A 44 2.38 6.48 -2.12
CA LEU A 44 1.37 6.03 -1.17
C LEU A 44 0.32 7.12 -0.93
N ILE A 45 0.78 8.37 -0.81
CA ILE A 45 -0.13 9.48 -0.62
C ILE A 45 -1.03 9.66 -1.83
N ARG A 46 -0.45 9.60 -3.02
CA ARG A 46 -1.22 9.74 -4.25
C ARG A 46 -2.21 8.59 -4.42
N TRP A 47 -1.79 7.39 -4.09
CA TRP A 47 -2.64 6.22 -4.20
C TRP A 47 -3.88 6.35 -3.32
N ARG A 48 -3.71 6.88 -2.13
CA ARG A 48 -4.83 7.09 -1.22
C ARG A 48 -5.87 8.05 -1.77
N PHE A 49 -5.43 9.04 -2.53
CA PHE A 49 -6.35 10.04 -3.07
C PHE A 49 -7.00 9.63 -4.38
N TYR A 50 -6.28 8.91 -5.22
CA TYR A 50 -6.70 8.73 -6.60
C TYR A 50 -7.22 7.34 -6.92
N GLU A 51 -6.80 6.34 -6.19
CA GLU A 51 -7.13 4.97 -6.55
C GLU A 51 -8.10 4.29 -5.60
N VAL A 52 -8.31 4.85 -4.44
CA VAL A 52 -9.25 4.27 -3.48
C VAL A 52 -10.64 4.79 -3.77
N LYS A 53 -11.58 3.87 -3.91
CA LYS A 53 -12.96 4.23 -4.18
C LYS A 53 -13.58 4.90 -2.96
N THR A 54 -14.62 5.71 -3.20
CA THR A 54 -15.27 6.43 -2.12
C THR A 54 -15.92 5.50 -1.10
N THR A 55 -16.28 4.30 -1.53
CA THR A 55 -16.88 3.30 -0.63
C THR A 55 -15.84 2.55 0.18
N GLU A 56 -14.57 2.77 -0.09
CA GLU A 56 -13.48 2.09 0.60
C GLU A 56 -12.81 3.04 1.57
N LYS A 57 -12.29 2.48 2.63
CA LYS A 57 -11.59 3.26 3.64
C LYS A 57 -10.24 2.64 3.90
N ILE A 58 -9.20 3.45 3.82
CA ILE A 58 -7.86 3.01 4.18
C ILE A 58 -7.71 3.15 5.69
N VAL A 59 -7.53 2.03 6.34
CA VAL A 59 -7.32 1.99 7.78
C VAL A 59 -5.86 2.18 8.11
N LEU A 60 -4.99 1.59 7.31
CA LEU A 60 -3.57 1.62 7.54
C LEU A 60 -2.87 1.62 6.19
N SER A 61 -1.86 2.44 6.06
CA SER A 61 -1.03 2.44 4.86
C SER A 61 0.42 2.65 5.26
N ASN A 62 1.31 1.98 4.57
CA ASN A 62 2.71 2.04 4.93
C ASN A 62 3.57 1.56 3.76
N CYS A 63 4.82 1.95 3.80
CA CYS A 63 5.83 1.41 2.91
C CYS A 63 6.59 0.34 3.67
N VAL A 64 6.60 -0.86 3.13
CA VAL A 64 7.25 -1.99 3.77
C VAL A 64 8.47 -2.38 2.96
N LEU A 65 9.48 -2.82 3.66
CA LEU A 65 10.69 -3.30 3.01
C LEU A 65 10.41 -4.67 2.42
N SER A 66 10.59 -4.77 1.13
CA SER A 66 10.42 -6.03 0.44
C SER A 66 11.82 -6.57 0.16
N ASN A 67 12.19 -7.58 0.89
CA ASN A 67 13.49 -8.19 0.70
C ASN A 67 13.30 -9.37 -0.23
N ASN A 68 13.63 -9.14 -1.48
CA ASN A 68 13.42 -10.15 -2.48
C ASN A 68 14.66 -11.01 -2.62
N THR A 69 14.66 -12.11 -1.98
CA THR A 69 15.77 -13.06 -2.09
C THR A 69 15.33 -14.32 -2.76
#